data_8d5baa245955f3637d7319f908a8eb76
#
_entry.id   8d5baa245955f3637d7319f908a8eb76
#
_cell.length_a   1.000
_cell.length_b   1.000
_cell.length_c   1.000
_cell.angle_alpha   90.00
_cell.angle_beta   90.00
_cell.angle_gamma   90.00
#
_symmetry.space_group_name_H-M   'P 1'
#
loop_
_entity.id
_entity.type
_entity.pdbx_description
1 polymer ?
#
loop_
_entity_poly.entity_id
_entity_poly.type
_entity_poly.pdbx_seq_one_letter_code
_entity_poly.pdbx_strand_id
1 'polypeptide(L)'
;FPIGASARELGMNNNRVGYLKHDGVMISEVNEIVSCSPAGIFVDATYGYGSHFNYLKQANTHLEFIGIDRDSEAVKNSSDEVLNIKFSKITDVLSINNILDISGVFYDFGISSHQIDNPDRGFSYLNPGPLDMRMNQDDKITAAEVLNQFEEEDIANILYKYSGEKNSRKIAKAISNSRPLKSTEDFSKVLKNLLGKQNPKYINQTIKRCFQAIRIYVN
;
A
#
# COMPACT_ATOMS: atom_id res chain seq x y z
N PHE A 1 -30.03 14.24 -19.17
CA PHE A 1 -28.79 13.63 -19.72
C PHE A 1 -28.69 12.21 -19.17
N PRO A 2 -28.48 11.18 -20.03
CA PRO A 2 -28.40 9.80 -19.54
C PRO A 2 -27.03 9.53 -18.95
N ILE A 3 -27.06 9.02 -17.74
CA ILE A 3 -25.92 8.49 -16.98
C ILE A 3 -25.66 7.07 -17.46
N GLY A 4 -24.39 6.72 -17.77
CA GLY A 4 -23.88 5.36 -17.74
C GLY A 4 -23.62 4.70 -19.08
N ALA A 5 -22.47 4.97 -19.66
CA ALA A 5 -21.79 3.99 -20.50
C ALA A 5 -20.84 3.18 -19.62
N SER A 6 -21.07 1.88 -19.48
CA SER A 6 -20.18 1.00 -18.75
C SER A 6 -18.90 0.76 -19.57
N ALA A 7 -17.78 0.49 -18.90
CA ALA A 7 -16.48 0.21 -19.52
C ALA A 7 -16.49 -0.93 -20.59
N ARG A 8 -17.60 -1.65 -20.74
CA ARG A 8 -17.84 -2.67 -21.77
C ARG A 8 -18.04 -2.11 -23.18
N GLU A 9 -18.39 -0.84 -23.32
CA GLU A 9 -18.70 -0.24 -24.63
C GLU A 9 -17.50 0.38 -25.36
N LEU A 10 -16.34 0.44 -24.69
CA LEU A 10 -15.12 1.05 -25.25
C LEU A 10 -14.18 0.07 -25.98
N GLY A 11 -14.65 -1.11 -26.39
CA GLY A 11 -13.96 -1.98 -27.38
C GLY A 11 -12.53 -2.41 -27.01
N MET A 12 -12.22 -2.66 -25.75
CA MET A 12 -10.88 -3.06 -25.32
C MET A 12 -10.62 -4.55 -25.60
N ASN A 13 -9.67 -4.83 -26.47
CA ASN A 13 -9.19 -6.17 -26.82
C ASN A 13 -8.55 -6.87 -25.61
N ASN A 14 -9.24 -7.86 -25.06
CA ASN A 14 -8.81 -8.70 -23.95
C ASN A 14 -7.83 -9.78 -24.42
N ASN A 15 -6.55 -9.48 -24.56
CA ASN A 15 -5.52 -10.51 -24.69
C ASN A 15 -4.27 -10.14 -23.88
N ARG A 16 -4.38 -10.13 -22.56
CA ARG A 16 -3.26 -10.33 -21.61
C ARG A 16 -3.76 -11.09 -20.39
N VAL A 17 -2.95 -12.08 -19.98
CA VAL A 17 -3.13 -13.03 -18.90
C VAL A 17 -3.72 -12.38 -17.64
N GLY A 18 -4.85 -12.88 -17.24
CA GLY A 18 -5.60 -13.01 -15.99
C GLY A 18 -5.20 -12.24 -14.74
N TYR A 19 -5.00 -10.92 -14.78
CA TYR A 19 -5.12 -10.11 -13.57
C TYR A 19 -6.57 -9.63 -13.48
N LEU A 20 -7.27 -10.00 -12.41
CA LEU A 20 -8.57 -9.46 -12.06
C LEU A 20 -8.44 -7.93 -12.05
N LYS A 21 -9.19 -7.27 -12.94
CA LYS A 21 -9.22 -5.82 -13.08
C LYS A 21 -9.87 -5.25 -11.80
N HIS A 22 -9.06 -4.89 -10.83
CA HIS A 22 -9.53 -4.10 -9.71
C HIS A 22 -9.72 -2.67 -10.21
N ASP A 23 -10.96 -2.23 -10.28
CA ASP A 23 -11.25 -0.83 -10.51
C ASP A 23 -10.72 -0.02 -9.30
N GLY A 24 -10.03 1.09 -9.58
CA GLY A 24 -9.52 1.97 -8.52
C GLY A 24 -10.65 2.47 -7.61
N VAL A 25 -10.37 2.61 -6.33
CA VAL A 25 -11.35 3.10 -5.36
C VAL A 25 -11.74 4.53 -5.70
N MET A 26 -13.06 4.84 -5.77
CA MET A 26 -13.58 6.17 -6.07
C MET A 26 -13.05 6.76 -7.39
N ILE A 27 -12.83 5.92 -8.40
CA ILE A 27 -12.15 6.34 -9.63
C ILE A 27 -12.92 7.43 -10.37
N SER A 28 -14.24 7.40 -10.32
CA SER A 28 -15.14 8.40 -10.94
C SER A 28 -15.00 9.75 -10.23
N GLU A 29 -15.05 9.75 -8.92
CA GLU A 29 -14.95 10.95 -8.07
C GLU A 29 -13.55 11.59 -8.19
N VAL A 30 -12.51 10.76 -8.23
CA VAL A 30 -11.14 11.23 -8.49
C VAL A 30 -11.06 11.87 -9.87
N ASN A 31 -11.64 11.25 -10.90
CA ASN A 31 -11.65 11.79 -12.25
C ASN A 31 -12.40 13.13 -12.37
N GLU A 32 -13.50 13.32 -11.64
CA GLU A 32 -14.20 14.60 -11.60
C GLU A 32 -13.29 15.74 -11.13
N ILE A 33 -12.47 15.47 -10.11
CA ILE A 33 -11.52 16.45 -9.58
C ILE A 33 -10.37 16.69 -10.56
N VAL A 34 -9.77 15.60 -11.07
CA VAL A 34 -8.62 15.66 -11.97
C VAL A 34 -8.95 16.36 -13.28
N SER A 35 -10.17 16.16 -13.82
CA SER A 35 -10.61 16.78 -15.06
C SER A 35 -10.70 18.32 -15.00
N CYS A 36 -10.80 18.88 -13.79
CA CYS A 36 -10.80 20.32 -13.56
C CYS A 36 -9.38 20.92 -13.45
N SER A 37 -8.33 20.09 -13.47
CA SER A 37 -6.95 20.60 -13.39
C SER A 37 -6.56 21.36 -14.66
N PRO A 38 -5.72 22.39 -14.56
CA PRO A 38 -5.18 23.07 -15.73
C PRO A 38 -4.33 22.10 -16.55
N ALA A 39 -4.21 22.35 -17.86
CA ALA A 39 -3.32 21.58 -18.72
C ALA A 39 -1.87 21.60 -18.20
N GLY A 40 -1.17 20.47 -18.25
CA GLY A 40 0.19 20.34 -17.76
C GLY A 40 0.48 18.96 -17.18
N ILE A 41 1.51 18.87 -16.32
CA ILE A 41 1.97 17.61 -15.73
C ILE A 41 1.14 17.27 -14.50
N PHE A 42 0.61 16.05 -14.45
CA PHE A 42 -0.10 15.49 -13.31
C PHE A 42 0.64 14.25 -12.78
N VAL A 43 0.86 14.20 -11.48
CA VAL A 43 1.66 13.14 -10.86
C VAL A 43 0.75 12.17 -10.09
N ASP A 44 0.80 10.89 -10.43
CA ASP A 44 0.31 9.82 -9.57
C ASP A 44 1.46 9.35 -8.69
N ALA A 45 1.44 9.75 -7.43
CA ALA A 45 2.52 9.48 -6.48
C ALA A 45 2.42 8.10 -5.80
N THR A 46 1.41 7.31 -6.16
CA THR A 46 1.12 5.96 -5.66
C THR A 46 0.62 5.06 -6.79
N TYR A 47 1.43 4.95 -7.85
CA TYR A 47 1.06 4.28 -9.09
C TYR A 47 0.46 2.87 -8.89
N GLY A 48 1.02 2.09 -7.95
CA GLY A 48 0.61 0.70 -7.70
C GLY A 48 0.70 -0.16 -8.97
N TYR A 49 -0.45 -0.65 -9.43
CA TYR A 49 -0.57 -1.39 -10.69
C TYR A 49 -1.30 -0.59 -11.78
N GLY A 50 -1.34 0.73 -11.64
CA GLY A 50 -1.79 1.66 -12.65
C GLY A 50 -3.31 1.77 -12.84
N SER A 51 -4.13 1.29 -11.91
CA SER A 51 -5.60 1.34 -12.06
C SER A 51 -6.12 2.77 -12.21
N HIS A 52 -5.75 3.67 -11.29
CA HIS A 52 -6.09 5.08 -11.39
C HIS A 52 -5.34 5.75 -12.53
N PHE A 53 -4.03 5.56 -12.60
CA PHE A 53 -3.16 6.17 -13.61
C PHE A 53 -3.67 5.97 -15.03
N ASN A 54 -3.93 4.72 -15.41
CA ASN A 54 -4.37 4.39 -16.79
C ASN A 54 -5.74 4.98 -17.11
N TYR A 55 -6.68 4.93 -16.16
CA TYR A 55 -7.98 5.51 -16.34
C TYR A 55 -7.92 7.04 -16.49
N LEU A 56 -7.23 7.71 -15.57
CA LEU A 56 -7.10 9.17 -15.55
C LEU A 56 -6.36 9.69 -16.78
N LYS A 57 -5.30 9.00 -17.21
CA LYS A 57 -4.54 9.33 -18.42
C LYS A 57 -5.40 9.26 -19.70
N GLN A 58 -6.27 8.26 -19.79
CA GLN A 58 -7.19 8.13 -20.94
C GLN A 58 -8.31 9.18 -20.92
N ALA A 59 -8.82 9.50 -19.73
CA ALA A 59 -9.94 10.42 -19.57
C ALA A 59 -9.54 11.89 -19.69
N ASN A 60 -8.27 12.25 -19.40
CA ASN A 60 -7.80 13.63 -19.28
C ASN A 60 -6.63 13.91 -20.25
N THR A 61 -6.93 13.96 -21.55
CA THR A 61 -5.92 14.14 -22.62
C THR A 61 -5.19 15.48 -22.63
N HIS A 62 -5.63 16.44 -21.83
CA HIS A 62 -4.97 17.73 -21.63
C HIS A 62 -3.87 17.68 -20.56
N LEU A 63 -3.73 16.53 -19.87
CA LEU A 63 -2.73 16.28 -18.83
C LEU A 63 -1.69 15.28 -19.33
N GLU A 64 -0.43 15.52 -18.98
CA GLU A 64 0.68 14.59 -19.11
C GLU A 64 0.90 13.90 -17.75
N PHE A 65 0.90 12.56 -17.73
CA PHE A 65 0.95 11.81 -16.48
C PHE A 65 2.34 11.23 -16.20
N ILE A 66 2.83 11.46 -14.97
CA ILE A 66 4.03 10.82 -14.41
C ILE A 66 3.60 9.92 -13.27
N GLY A 67 3.98 8.64 -13.32
CA GLY A 67 3.77 7.68 -12.23
C GLY A 67 4.97 7.61 -11.29
N ILE A 68 4.71 7.47 -10.00
CA ILE A 68 5.73 7.23 -8.98
C ILE A 68 5.26 6.07 -8.09
N ASP A 69 6.14 5.12 -7.83
CA ASP A 69 5.92 4.12 -6.79
C ASP A 69 7.24 3.70 -6.12
N ARG A 70 7.16 3.39 -4.86
CA ARG A 70 8.30 2.84 -4.12
C ARG A 70 8.45 1.33 -4.30
N ASP A 71 7.37 0.62 -4.69
CA ASP A 71 7.39 -0.82 -4.95
C ASP A 71 8.04 -1.10 -6.30
N SER A 72 9.25 -1.64 -6.26
CA SER A 72 10.02 -1.97 -7.47
C SER A 72 9.31 -3.02 -8.35
N GLU A 73 8.47 -3.88 -7.77
CA GLU A 73 7.69 -4.85 -8.53
C GLU A 73 6.58 -4.17 -9.34
N ALA A 74 5.88 -3.20 -8.75
CA ALA A 74 4.88 -2.40 -9.46
C ALA A 74 5.50 -1.64 -10.64
N VAL A 75 6.67 -1.02 -10.42
CA VAL A 75 7.38 -0.28 -11.46
C VAL A 75 7.86 -1.20 -12.59
N LYS A 76 8.45 -2.36 -12.28
CA LYS A 76 8.93 -3.33 -13.29
C LYS A 76 7.81 -3.89 -14.15
N ASN A 77 6.61 -4.01 -13.60
CA ASN A 77 5.43 -4.53 -14.30
C ASN A 77 4.65 -3.45 -15.06
N SER A 78 5.05 -2.18 -14.94
CA SER A 78 4.42 -1.08 -15.68
C SER A 78 4.80 -1.10 -17.16
N SER A 79 3.83 -0.73 -18.01
CA SER A 79 4.08 -0.38 -19.42
C SER A 79 4.32 1.12 -19.62
N ASP A 80 4.11 1.91 -18.59
CA ASP A 80 4.27 3.35 -18.55
C ASP A 80 5.62 3.73 -17.96
N GLU A 81 6.03 4.99 -18.15
CA GLU A 81 7.19 5.54 -17.48
C GLU A 81 6.84 5.84 -16.02
N VAL A 82 7.27 4.95 -15.13
CA VAL A 82 7.05 5.04 -13.69
C VAL A 82 8.38 5.10 -12.96
N LEU A 83 8.53 6.08 -12.08
CA LEU A 83 9.75 6.29 -11.32
C LEU A 83 9.72 5.48 -10.02
N ASN A 84 10.77 4.65 -9.80
CA ASN A 84 10.88 3.89 -8.55
C ASN A 84 11.48 4.73 -7.43
N ILE A 85 10.66 5.54 -6.79
CA ILE A 85 11.05 6.42 -5.69
C ILE A 85 9.95 6.49 -4.62
N LYS A 86 10.34 6.92 -3.41
CA LYS A 86 9.39 7.28 -2.36
C LYS A 86 8.73 8.62 -2.71
N PHE A 87 7.42 8.74 -2.57
CA PHE A 87 6.70 9.99 -2.84
C PHE A 87 7.21 11.19 -2.00
N SER A 88 7.85 10.93 -0.85
CA SER A 88 8.52 11.97 -0.06
C SER A 88 9.71 12.62 -0.78
N LYS A 89 10.16 12.07 -1.91
CA LYS A 89 11.22 12.58 -2.76
C LYS A 89 10.72 13.21 -4.07
N ILE A 90 9.42 13.42 -4.19
CA ILE A 90 8.80 13.97 -5.39
C ILE A 90 9.43 15.32 -5.80
N THR A 91 9.67 16.21 -4.84
CA THR A 91 10.25 17.53 -5.10
C THR A 91 11.66 17.44 -5.68
N ASP A 92 12.48 16.52 -5.15
CA ASP A 92 13.84 16.30 -5.64
C ASP A 92 13.81 15.84 -7.10
N VAL A 93 12.90 14.91 -7.43
CA VAL A 93 12.77 14.35 -8.78
C VAL A 93 12.24 15.40 -9.78
N LEU A 94 11.24 16.16 -9.40
CA LEU A 94 10.71 17.23 -10.26
C LEU A 94 11.80 18.27 -10.55
N SER A 95 12.58 18.66 -9.55
CA SER A 95 13.68 19.58 -9.71
C SER A 95 14.80 19.07 -10.63
N ILE A 96 15.20 17.79 -10.47
CA ILE A 96 16.24 17.17 -11.33
C ILE A 96 15.79 17.11 -12.80
N ASN A 97 14.49 16.90 -13.05
CA ASN A 97 13.93 16.87 -14.40
C ASN A 97 13.51 18.25 -14.94
N ASN A 98 13.84 19.34 -14.24
CA ASN A 98 13.48 20.71 -14.58
C ASN A 98 11.96 20.93 -14.71
N ILE A 99 11.17 20.16 -13.99
CA ILE A 99 9.72 20.36 -13.89
C ILE A 99 9.45 21.35 -12.77
N LEU A 100 9.11 22.58 -13.15
CA LEU A 100 8.91 23.67 -12.20
C LEU A 100 7.46 23.77 -11.71
N ASP A 101 6.51 23.40 -12.56
CA ASP A 101 5.08 23.46 -12.28
C ASP A 101 4.40 22.13 -12.59
N ILE A 102 3.49 21.73 -11.72
CA ILE A 102 2.62 20.57 -11.92
C ILE A 102 1.15 20.99 -11.78
N SER A 103 0.28 20.38 -12.55
CA SER A 103 -1.17 20.63 -12.52
C SER A 103 -1.84 20.02 -11.30
N GLY A 104 -1.25 18.96 -10.75
CA GLY A 104 -1.73 18.32 -9.53
C GLY A 104 -0.96 17.05 -9.18
N VAL A 105 -1.23 16.54 -7.97
CA VAL A 105 -0.68 15.30 -7.46
C VAL A 105 -1.82 14.46 -6.87
N PHE A 106 -1.83 13.19 -7.22
CA PHE A 106 -2.75 12.21 -6.64
C PHE A 106 -2.00 11.26 -5.69
N TYR A 107 -2.63 10.97 -4.55
CA TYR A 107 -2.15 10.00 -3.56
C TYR A 107 -3.29 9.06 -3.18
N ASP A 108 -3.10 7.76 -3.39
CA ASP A 108 -3.94 6.70 -2.84
C ASP A 108 -3.14 5.91 -1.78
N PHE A 109 -3.27 6.34 -0.51
CA PHE A 109 -2.50 5.75 0.57
C PHE A 109 -3.06 4.39 0.99
N GLY A 110 -2.27 3.36 0.82
CA GLY A 110 -2.67 2.03 1.23
C GLY A 110 -1.68 0.95 0.87
N ILE A 111 -2.21 -0.22 0.59
CA ILE A 111 -1.53 -1.35 -0.01
C ILE A 111 -2.33 -1.80 -1.21
N SER A 112 -1.65 -2.23 -2.27
CA SER A 112 -2.32 -2.76 -3.44
C SER A 112 -2.89 -4.16 -3.16
N SER A 113 -3.94 -4.52 -3.90
CA SER A 113 -4.50 -5.87 -3.84
C SER A 113 -3.43 -6.93 -4.13
N HIS A 114 -2.54 -6.66 -5.07
CA HIS A 114 -1.43 -7.56 -5.39
C HIS A 114 -0.50 -7.83 -4.19
N GLN A 115 -0.18 -6.80 -3.40
CA GLN A 115 0.62 -6.96 -2.18
C GLN A 115 -0.10 -7.81 -1.12
N ILE A 116 -1.45 -7.73 -1.03
CA ILE A 116 -2.25 -8.55 -0.10
C ILE A 116 -2.36 -9.99 -0.59
N ASP A 117 -2.58 -10.15 -1.91
CA ASP A 117 -2.87 -11.45 -2.52
C ASP A 117 -1.62 -12.31 -2.70
N ASN A 118 -0.43 -11.70 -2.74
CA ASN A 118 0.84 -12.41 -2.77
C ASN A 118 1.32 -12.74 -1.35
N PRO A 119 1.24 -14.03 -0.89
CA PRO A 119 1.65 -14.40 0.46
C PRO A 119 3.12 -14.13 0.75
N ASP A 120 4.00 -14.21 -0.27
CA ASP A 120 5.45 -14.03 -0.13
C ASP A 120 5.85 -12.61 0.25
N ARG A 121 4.95 -11.64 0.07
CA ARG A 121 5.16 -10.25 0.49
C ARG A 121 4.87 -10.02 1.99
N GLY A 122 4.17 -10.94 2.66
CA GLY A 122 3.91 -10.89 4.10
C GLY A 122 2.94 -9.81 4.58
N PHE A 123 2.15 -9.18 3.71
CA PHE A 123 1.18 -8.16 4.09
C PHE A 123 -0.11 -8.73 4.68
N SER A 124 -0.44 -9.97 4.35
CA SER A 124 -1.68 -10.60 4.77
C SER A 124 -1.58 -11.23 6.16
N TYR A 125 -2.57 -11.01 7.00
CA TYR A 125 -2.75 -11.76 8.24
C TYR A 125 -3.66 -12.99 8.06
N LEU A 126 -4.24 -13.17 6.87
CA LEU A 126 -5.10 -14.30 6.53
C LEU A 126 -4.31 -15.40 5.82
N ASN A 127 -3.40 -15.02 4.94
CA ASN A 127 -2.56 -15.93 4.17
C ASN A 127 -1.18 -16.01 4.84
N PRO A 128 -0.73 -17.21 5.29
CA PRO A 128 0.60 -17.38 5.85
C PRO A 128 1.70 -17.00 4.86
N GLY A 129 2.67 -16.23 5.34
CA GLY A 129 3.83 -15.80 4.55
C GLY A 129 4.97 -15.35 5.45
N PRO A 130 6.13 -14.97 4.90
CA PRO A 130 7.25 -14.42 5.65
C PRO A 130 6.87 -13.10 6.32
N LEU A 131 7.56 -12.75 7.40
CA LEU A 131 7.41 -11.44 8.07
C LEU A 131 8.25 -10.39 7.33
N ASP A 132 7.92 -10.11 6.07
CA ASP A 132 8.62 -9.11 5.26
C ASP A 132 7.94 -7.72 5.36
N MET A 133 6.77 -7.53 4.79
CA MET A 133 5.96 -6.30 4.75
C MET A 133 6.65 -5.10 4.09
N ARG A 134 7.79 -5.24 3.42
CA ARG A 134 8.43 -4.15 2.67
C ARG A 134 7.70 -3.91 1.34
N MET A 135 7.38 -2.68 1.03
CA MET A 135 6.92 -2.29 -0.31
C MET A 135 8.10 -2.30 -1.29
N ASN A 136 9.22 -1.66 -0.92
CA ASN A 136 10.47 -1.81 -1.66
C ASN A 136 11.30 -2.92 -1.02
N GLN A 137 11.53 -4.01 -1.74
CA GLN A 137 12.29 -5.16 -1.24
C GLN A 137 13.79 -4.87 -1.04
N ASP A 138 14.29 -3.75 -1.57
CA ASP A 138 15.66 -3.28 -1.33
C ASP A 138 15.81 -2.52 0.00
N ASP A 139 14.70 -2.15 0.66
CA ASP A 139 14.74 -1.55 2.00
C ASP A 139 15.27 -2.56 3.03
N LYS A 140 16.03 -2.07 4.02
CA LYS A 140 16.79 -2.95 4.93
C LYS A 140 15.94 -3.58 6.03
N ILE A 141 14.92 -2.87 6.52
CA ILE A 141 14.14 -3.29 7.70
C ILE A 141 12.91 -4.07 7.26
N THR A 142 12.80 -5.31 7.73
CA THR A 142 11.64 -6.18 7.54
C THR A 142 10.77 -6.22 8.80
N ALA A 143 9.53 -6.72 8.68
CA ALA A 143 8.70 -7.00 9.84
C ALA A 143 9.34 -8.03 10.78
N ALA A 144 10.12 -8.98 10.25
CA ALA A 144 10.86 -9.96 11.06
C ALA A 144 11.89 -9.29 11.96
N GLU A 145 12.65 -8.33 11.45
CA GLU A 145 13.63 -7.59 12.26
C GLU A 145 12.95 -6.78 13.36
N VAL A 146 11.87 -6.07 13.03
CA VAL A 146 11.10 -5.30 14.01
C VAL A 146 10.59 -6.21 15.13
N LEU A 147 9.93 -7.32 14.78
CA LEU A 147 9.28 -8.19 15.76
C LEU A 147 10.27 -9.04 16.56
N ASN A 148 11.44 -9.40 15.99
CA ASN A 148 12.40 -10.28 16.64
C ASN A 148 13.58 -9.59 17.32
N GLN A 149 13.98 -8.39 16.84
CA GLN A 149 15.22 -7.77 17.29
C GLN A 149 15.00 -6.47 18.09
N PHE A 150 13.86 -5.77 17.88
CA PHE A 150 13.61 -4.51 18.57
C PHE A 150 13.27 -4.75 20.04
N GLU A 151 13.56 -3.76 20.88
CA GLU A 151 13.20 -3.78 22.28
C GLU A 151 11.67 -3.75 22.47
N GLU A 152 11.20 -4.34 23.58
CA GLU A 152 9.76 -4.39 23.90
C GLU A 152 9.12 -3.00 23.90
N GLU A 153 9.83 -1.99 24.42
CA GLU A 153 9.34 -0.62 24.46
C GLU A 153 9.18 -0.02 23.06
N ASP A 154 10.10 -0.29 22.15
CA ASP A 154 10.04 0.20 20.76
C ASP A 154 8.86 -0.41 20.03
N ILE A 155 8.64 -1.72 20.17
CA ILE A 155 7.48 -2.39 19.59
C ILE A 155 6.18 -1.79 20.14
N ALA A 156 6.10 -1.55 21.45
CA ALA A 156 4.92 -0.94 22.07
C ALA A 156 4.66 0.46 21.52
N ASN A 157 5.72 1.26 21.35
CA ASN A 157 5.63 2.60 20.77
C ASN A 157 5.19 2.59 19.31
N ILE A 158 5.69 1.65 18.49
CA ILE A 158 5.26 1.44 17.10
C ILE A 158 3.77 1.11 17.06
N LEU A 159 3.32 0.13 17.84
CA LEU A 159 1.93 -0.29 17.87
C LEU A 159 1.00 0.85 18.30
N TYR A 160 1.38 1.62 19.31
CA TYR A 160 0.59 2.76 19.76
C TYR A 160 0.57 3.90 18.75
N LYS A 161 1.73 4.31 18.26
CA LYS A 161 1.88 5.47 17.37
C LYS A 161 1.16 5.28 16.03
N TYR A 162 1.29 4.10 15.43
CA TYR A 162 0.81 3.87 14.05
C TYR A 162 -0.56 3.22 13.95
N SER A 163 -1.11 2.73 15.06
CA SER A 163 -2.47 2.16 15.04
C SER A 163 -3.36 2.52 16.23
N GLY A 164 -2.87 3.31 17.17
CA GLY A 164 -3.63 3.67 18.36
C GLY A 164 -3.94 2.48 19.28
N GLU A 165 -3.16 1.36 19.20
CA GLU A 165 -3.46 0.16 19.99
C GLU A 165 -3.18 0.40 21.49
N LYS A 166 -4.26 0.44 22.27
CA LYS A 166 -4.20 0.75 23.71
C LYS A 166 -3.50 -0.33 24.53
N ASN A 167 -3.54 -1.58 24.06
CA ASN A 167 -2.86 -2.72 24.70
C ASN A 167 -1.43 -2.92 24.20
N SER A 168 -0.84 -1.93 23.54
CA SER A 168 0.45 -2.01 22.86
C SER A 168 1.56 -2.61 23.73
N ARG A 169 1.69 -2.20 25.02
CA ARG A 169 2.68 -2.75 25.96
C ARG A 169 2.47 -4.24 26.25
N LYS A 170 1.20 -4.67 26.47
CA LYS A 170 0.89 -6.09 26.70
C LYS A 170 1.17 -6.93 25.47
N ILE A 171 0.88 -6.40 24.30
CA ILE A 171 1.13 -7.05 23.03
C ILE A 171 2.63 -7.15 22.75
N ALA A 172 3.38 -6.08 22.94
CA ALA A 172 4.84 -6.07 22.79
C ALA A 172 5.51 -7.11 23.70
N LYS A 173 5.11 -7.18 24.97
CA LYS A 173 5.59 -8.21 25.90
C LYS A 173 5.27 -9.63 25.43
N ALA A 174 4.06 -9.87 24.90
CA ALA A 174 3.70 -11.18 24.37
C ALA A 174 4.53 -11.55 23.13
N ILE A 175 4.80 -10.58 22.25
CA ILE A 175 5.69 -10.75 21.09
C ILE A 175 7.09 -11.13 21.56
N SER A 176 7.70 -10.36 22.46
CA SER A 176 9.05 -10.61 22.98
C SER A 176 9.19 -11.99 23.62
N ASN A 177 8.19 -12.42 24.39
CA ASN A 177 8.17 -13.75 25.03
C ASN A 177 7.98 -14.91 24.04
N SER A 178 7.52 -14.63 22.83
CA SER A 178 7.19 -15.65 21.82
C SER A 178 8.23 -15.77 20.70
N ARG A 179 9.33 -15.01 20.81
CA ARG A 179 10.41 -15.02 19.82
C ARG A 179 11.11 -16.38 19.75
N PRO A 180 11.59 -16.81 18.59
CA PRO A 180 11.56 -16.11 17.30
C PRO A 180 10.23 -16.33 16.54
N LEU A 181 9.67 -15.28 15.96
CA LEU A 181 8.54 -15.35 15.04
C LEU A 181 9.05 -15.51 13.61
N LYS A 182 8.56 -16.51 12.88
CA LYS A 182 9.03 -16.84 11.53
C LYS A 182 8.07 -16.43 10.42
N SER A 183 6.78 -16.32 10.74
CA SER A 183 5.73 -16.09 9.75
C SER A 183 4.65 -15.12 10.24
N THR A 184 3.85 -14.60 9.32
CA THR A 184 2.66 -13.81 9.62
C THR A 184 1.66 -14.61 10.45
N GLU A 185 1.62 -15.94 10.28
CA GLU A 185 0.80 -16.83 11.09
C GLU A 185 1.28 -16.88 12.55
N ASP A 186 2.59 -16.94 12.81
CA ASP A 186 3.14 -16.92 14.17
C ASP A 186 2.75 -15.63 14.87
N PHE A 187 2.91 -14.49 14.20
CA PHE A 187 2.50 -13.20 14.73
C PHE A 187 1.00 -13.16 15.05
N SER A 188 0.15 -13.64 14.13
CA SER A 188 -1.29 -13.76 14.36
C SER A 188 -1.63 -14.69 15.53
N LYS A 189 -0.91 -15.81 15.69
CA LYS A 189 -1.09 -16.76 16.82
C LYS A 189 -0.78 -16.11 18.16
N VAL A 190 0.31 -15.36 18.25
CA VAL A 190 0.66 -14.62 19.48
C VAL A 190 -0.48 -13.68 19.89
N LEU A 191 -1.02 -12.91 18.94
CA LEU A 191 -2.12 -11.98 19.20
C LEU A 191 -3.40 -12.73 19.60
N LYS A 192 -3.76 -13.81 18.89
CA LYS A 192 -4.92 -14.63 19.22
C LYS A 192 -4.82 -15.26 20.60
N ASN A 193 -3.66 -15.80 20.97
CA ASN A 193 -3.43 -16.41 22.27
C ASN A 193 -3.55 -15.38 23.41
N LEU A 194 -2.98 -14.19 23.24
CA LEU A 194 -3.07 -13.10 24.20
C LEU A 194 -4.52 -12.63 24.42
N LEU A 195 -5.31 -12.59 23.35
CA LEU A 195 -6.65 -12.01 23.32
C LEU A 195 -7.77 -13.06 23.40
N GLY A 196 -7.45 -14.34 23.52
CA GLY A 196 -8.34 -15.47 23.30
C GLY A 196 -9.66 -15.49 24.11
N LYS A 197 -9.78 -14.67 25.17
CA LYS A 197 -11.04 -14.49 25.95
C LYS A 197 -11.91 -13.34 25.44
N GLN A 198 -11.46 -12.60 24.43
CA GLN A 198 -12.15 -11.44 23.90
C GLN A 198 -13.13 -11.83 22.76
N ASN A 199 -14.02 -10.90 22.42
CA ASN A 199 -14.93 -11.06 21.30
C ASN A 199 -14.13 -11.25 19.98
N PRO A 200 -14.49 -12.21 19.09
CA PRO A 200 -13.81 -12.45 17.81
C PRO A 200 -13.64 -11.21 16.94
N LYS A 201 -14.63 -10.32 16.92
CA LYS A 201 -14.54 -9.04 16.18
C LYS A 201 -13.43 -8.15 16.73
N TYR A 202 -13.29 -8.08 18.05
CA TYR A 202 -12.24 -7.31 18.71
C TYR A 202 -10.85 -7.91 18.40
N ILE A 203 -10.71 -9.24 18.47
CA ILE A 203 -9.47 -9.94 18.15
C ILE A 203 -9.03 -9.61 16.72
N ASN A 204 -9.93 -9.76 15.75
CA ASN A 204 -9.64 -9.46 14.34
C ASN A 204 -9.27 -8.00 14.10
N GLN A 205 -9.95 -7.06 14.76
CA GLN A 205 -9.61 -5.64 14.66
C GLN A 205 -8.23 -5.33 15.26
N THR A 206 -7.88 -5.98 16.38
CA THR A 206 -6.56 -5.83 17.00
C THR A 206 -5.46 -6.39 16.11
N ILE A 207 -5.67 -7.57 15.50
CA ILE A 207 -4.74 -8.15 14.53
C ILE A 207 -4.52 -7.17 13.37
N LYS A 208 -5.59 -6.66 12.76
CA LYS A 208 -5.51 -5.67 11.67
C LYS A 208 -4.68 -4.45 12.07
N ARG A 209 -4.94 -3.88 13.25
CA ARG A 209 -4.20 -2.71 13.76
C ARG A 209 -2.73 -3.02 13.98
N CYS A 210 -2.40 -4.17 14.55
CA CYS A 210 -1.01 -4.57 14.78
C CYS A 210 -0.25 -4.76 13.45
N PHE A 211 -0.83 -5.46 12.49
CA PHE A 211 -0.25 -5.61 11.16
C PHE A 211 -0.09 -4.25 10.46
N GLN A 212 -1.09 -3.39 10.54
CA GLN A 212 -1.01 -2.03 10.00
C GLN A 212 0.13 -1.24 10.62
N ALA A 213 0.30 -1.28 11.95
CA ALA A 213 1.34 -0.54 12.64
C ALA A 213 2.75 -0.98 12.21
N ILE A 214 3.00 -2.29 12.17
CA ILE A 214 4.28 -2.85 11.72
C ILE A 214 4.53 -2.49 10.25
N ARG A 215 3.54 -2.66 9.39
CA ARG A 215 3.62 -2.29 7.97
C ARG A 215 3.98 -0.81 7.78
N ILE A 216 3.31 0.11 8.49
CA ILE A 216 3.59 1.55 8.38
C ILE A 216 5.02 1.85 8.84
N TYR A 217 5.49 1.18 9.89
CA TYR A 217 6.84 1.39 10.39
C TYR A 217 7.93 0.90 9.42
N VAL A 218 7.70 -0.26 8.80
CA VAL A 218 8.63 -0.85 7.81
C VAL A 218 8.74 0.01 6.55
N ASN A 219 7.69 0.78 6.24
CA ASN A 219 7.57 1.56 5.01
C ASN A 219 7.57 3.07 5.24
#